data_dfe34d22df919f563a001b320ac20549
#
_entry.id   dfe34d22df919f563a001b320ac20549
#
_cell.length_a   1.000
_cell.length_b   1.000
_cell.length_c   1.000
_cell.angle_alpha   90.00
_cell.angle_beta   90.00
_cell.angle_gamma   90.00
#
_symmetry.space_group_name_H-M   'P 1'
#
loop_
_entity.id
_entity.type
_entity.pdbx_description
1 polymer ?
#
loop_
_entity_poly.entity_id
_entity_poly.type
_entity_poly.pdbx_seq_one_letter_code
_entity_poly.pdbx_strand_id
1 'polypeptide(L)'
;MTEQSSFSGWAIVEMMGHRKEIGYVTTENYGAASLFRVDTPGLEEREYELERPEWVGINGAYREAPIGSKVRRTGVPARSVLIGPGSIYALNPCTEETARKAIESGINRPLILLSVPEGKQLLAVEDVDDADFADSDHESLEDF
;
A
#
# COMPACT_ATOMS: atom_id res chain seq x y z
N MET A 1 -0.97 -14.00 42.65
CA MET A 1 -0.84 -12.88 41.72
C MET A 1 -0.77 -13.42 40.31
N THR A 2 -1.74 -13.12 39.51
CA THR A 2 -1.79 -13.59 38.15
C THR A 2 -0.95 -12.65 37.27
N GLU A 3 0.01 -13.23 36.58
CA GLU A 3 0.75 -12.48 35.60
C GLU A 3 -0.17 -12.18 34.44
N GLN A 4 -0.26 -10.92 34.07
CA GLN A 4 -0.95 -10.58 32.85
C GLN A 4 -0.01 -10.88 31.70
N SER A 5 -0.44 -11.80 30.81
CA SER A 5 0.35 -12.04 29.63
C SER A 5 0.18 -10.83 28.70
N SER A 6 1.27 -10.18 28.39
CA SER A 6 1.29 -9.10 27.44
C SER A 6 2.01 -9.57 26.19
N PHE A 7 1.46 -9.24 25.04
CA PHE A 7 2.08 -9.56 23.76
C PHE A 7 3.03 -8.45 23.38
N SER A 8 4.18 -8.85 22.86
CA SER A 8 5.16 -7.90 22.36
C SER A 8 5.86 -8.56 21.17
N GLY A 9 5.71 -7.98 20.00
CA GLY A 9 6.31 -8.54 18.81
C GLY A 9 5.63 -8.09 17.53
N TRP A 10 6.16 -8.53 16.42
CA TRP A 10 5.59 -8.24 15.11
C TRP A 10 4.29 -9.02 14.92
N ALA A 11 3.29 -8.36 14.36
CA ALA A 11 2.00 -9.00 14.14
C ALA A 11 1.20 -8.30 13.05
N ILE A 12 0.30 -9.06 12.48
CA ILE A 12 -0.74 -8.55 11.60
C ILE A 12 -2.02 -8.55 12.44
N VAL A 13 -2.53 -7.36 12.73
CA VAL A 13 -3.70 -7.18 13.58
C VAL A 13 -4.91 -6.94 12.70
N GLU A 14 -5.86 -7.86 12.74
CA GLU A 14 -7.12 -7.70 12.02
C GLU A 14 -8.13 -7.07 12.95
N MET A 15 -8.73 -6.00 12.50
CA MET A 15 -9.68 -5.23 13.30
C MET A 15 -11.09 -5.40 12.77
N MET A 16 -12.04 -5.16 13.64
CA MET A 16 -13.45 -5.12 13.24
C MET A 16 -13.62 -4.09 12.12
N GLY A 17 -14.44 -4.41 11.12
CA GLY A 17 -14.63 -3.55 9.97
C GLY A 17 -13.65 -3.79 8.83
N HIS A 18 -12.97 -4.92 8.84
CA HIS A 18 -12.05 -5.34 7.78
C HIS A 18 -10.81 -4.45 7.63
N ARG A 19 -10.40 -3.81 8.72
CA ARG A 19 -9.17 -3.03 8.74
C ARG A 19 -8.03 -3.89 9.25
N LYS A 20 -6.83 -3.59 8.80
CA LYS A 20 -5.62 -4.26 9.27
C LYS A 20 -4.59 -3.23 9.69
N GLU A 21 -3.89 -3.54 10.76
CA GLU A 21 -2.71 -2.78 11.19
C GLU A 21 -1.56 -3.77 11.30
N ILE A 22 -0.45 -3.42 10.71
CA ILE A 22 0.72 -4.31 10.67
C ILE A 22 1.91 -3.57 11.23
N GLY A 23 2.60 -4.20 12.18
CA GLY A 23 3.78 -3.58 12.76
C GLY A 23 4.24 -4.28 14.01
N TYR A 24 5.05 -3.57 14.80
CA TYR A 24 5.51 -4.07 16.07
C TYR A 24 4.48 -3.69 17.13
N VAL A 25 3.94 -4.70 17.80
CA VAL A 25 2.84 -4.52 18.76
C VAL A 25 3.38 -4.58 20.18
N THR A 26 2.98 -3.62 20.98
CA THR A 26 3.27 -3.59 22.41
C THR A 26 1.99 -3.24 23.17
N THR A 27 1.99 -3.55 24.47
CA THR A 27 0.87 -3.20 25.32
C THR A 27 1.21 -1.94 26.09
N GLU A 28 0.32 -0.97 26.09
CA GLU A 28 0.48 0.24 26.87
C GLU A 28 -0.70 0.43 27.81
N ASN A 29 -0.43 0.94 28.98
CA ASN A 29 -1.44 1.18 30.00
C ASN A 29 -1.69 2.66 30.16
N TYR A 30 -2.96 3.04 30.11
CA TYR A 30 -3.40 4.41 30.33
C TYR A 30 -4.41 4.39 31.46
N GLY A 31 -3.94 4.67 32.70
CA GLY A 31 -4.78 4.53 33.87
C GLY A 31 -5.21 3.08 34.04
N ALA A 32 -6.50 2.82 34.08
CA ALA A 32 -7.04 1.48 34.20
C ALA A 32 -7.20 0.75 32.86
N ALA A 33 -6.98 1.45 31.76
CA ALA A 33 -7.16 0.88 30.43
C ALA A 33 -5.85 0.35 29.86
N SER A 34 -5.92 -0.80 29.21
CA SER A 34 -4.78 -1.35 28.45
C SER A 34 -5.10 -1.26 26.98
N LEU A 35 -4.16 -0.72 26.22
CA LEU A 35 -4.30 -0.60 24.78
C LEU A 35 -3.13 -1.30 24.10
N PHE A 36 -3.36 -1.76 22.88
CA PHE A 36 -2.27 -2.23 22.05
C PHE A 36 -1.74 -1.07 21.23
N ARG A 37 -0.43 -0.93 21.23
CA ARG A 37 0.23 0.04 20.36
C ARG A 37 0.84 -0.71 19.20
N VAL A 38 0.52 -0.28 17.99
CA VAL A 38 1.08 -0.85 16.77
C VAL A 38 1.97 0.20 16.12
N ASP A 39 3.25 -0.09 16.06
CA ASP A 39 4.23 0.78 15.43
C ASP A 39 4.50 0.24 14.03
N THR A 40 3.98 0.93 13.04
CA THR A 40 4.18 0.55 11.64
C THR A 40 5.37 1.31 11.10
N PRO A 41 6.43 0.61 10.64
CA PRO A 41 7.58 1.29 10.07
C PRO A 41 7.22 1.98 8.78
N GLY A 42 7.91 3.08 8.51
CA GLY A 42 7.75 3.79 7.25
C GLY A 42 8.41 3.03 6.12
N LEU A 43 8.08 3.42 4.92
CA LEU A 43 8.70 2.89 3.71
C LEU A 43 9.50 4.02 3.08
N GLU A 44 10.74 3.73 2.76
CA GLU A 44 11.62 4.72 2.16
C GLU A 44 11.30 4.93 0.70
N GLU A 45 11.51 6.15 0.25
CA GLU A 45 11.46 6.48 -1.16
C GLU A 45 12.59 5.74 -1.88
N ARG A 46 12.27 5.12 -3.01
CA ARG A 46 13.25 4.37 -3.81
C ARG A 46 13.20 4.80 -5.25
N GLU A 47 14.37 4.92 -5.85
CA GLU A 47 14.51 5.11 -7.29
C GLU A 47 15.15 3.86 -7.86
N TYR A 48 14.61 3.37 -8.98
CA TYR A 48 15.13 2.18 -9.62
C TYR A 48 14.71 2.12 -11.07
N GLU A 49 15.30 1.19 -11.81
CA GLU A 49 14.93 0.95 -13.21
C GLU A 49 13.95 -0.21 -13.28
N LEU A 50 12.97 -0.07 -14.16
CA LEU A 50 11.97 -1.12 -14.36
C LEU A 50 12.59 -2.32 -15.06
N GLU A 51 12.35 -3.50 -14.51
CA GLU A 51 12.76 -4.75 -15.12
C GLU A 51 11.67 -5.32 -16.03
N ARG A 52 10.48 -4.75 -15.95
CA ARG A 52 9.33 -5.08 -16.78
C ARG A 52 8.45 -3.84 -16.93
N PRO A 53 7.59 -3.79 -17.95
CA PRO A 53 6.68 -2.66 -18.09
C PRO A 53 5.76 -2.56 -16.87
N GLU A 54 5.55 -1.36 -16.39
CA GLU A 54 4.65 -1.13 -15.25
C GLU A 54 3.91 0.20 -15.42
N TRP A 55 2.76 0.30 -14.76
CA TRP A 55 1.97 1.51 -14.78
C TRP A 55 2.60 2.56 -13.87
N VAL A 56 2.76 3.77 -14.39
CA VAL A 56 3.35 4.89 -13.67
C VAL A 56 2.43 6.10 -13.72
N GLY A 57 2.57 6.97 -12.74
CA GLY A 57 1.82 8.22 -12.70
C GLY A 57 2.56 9.34 -13.40
N ILE A 58 1.87 10.07 -14.26
CA ILE A 58 2.39 11.25 -14.96
C ILE A 58 1.27 12.27 -15.03
N ASN A 59 1.49 13.44 -14.44
CA ASN A 59 0.54 14.55 -14.53
C ASN A 59 -0.90 14.14 -14.18
N GLY A 60 -1.05 13.30 -13.15
CA GLY A 60 -2.35 12.88 -12.68
C GLY A 60 -2.98 11.73 -13.46
N ALA A 61 -2.30 11.20 -14.45
CA ALA A 61 -2.77 10.05 -15.23
C ALA A 61 -1.83 8.88 -15.06
N TYR A 62 -2.31 7.67 -15.38
CA TYR A 62 -1.49 6.47 -15.36
C TYR A 62 -1.19 6.03 -16.78
N ARG A 63 0.08 5.70 -17.03
CA ARG A 63 0.52 5.19 -18.32
C ARG A 63 1.50 4.06 -18.09
N GLU A 64 1.60 3.16 -19.07
CA GLU A 64 2.54 2.05 -19.00
C GLU A 64 3.93 2.52 -19.46
N ALA A 65 4.92 2.35 -18.60
CA ALA A 65 6.29 2.69 -18.90
C ALA A 65 7.05 1.45 -19.36
N PRO A 66 7.93 1.57 -20.35
CA PRO A 66 8.69 0.44 -20.88
C PRO A 66 9.81 0.00 -19.94
N ILE A 67 10.34 -1.18 -20.20
CA ILE A 67 11.52 -1.70 -19.50
C ILE A 67 12.66 -0.70 -19.60
N GLY A 68 13.38 -0.51 -18.49
CA GLY A 68 14.50 0.40 -18.43
C GLY A 68 14.15 1.82 -18.03
N SER A 69 12.86 2.12 -17.88
CA SER A 69 12.43 3.42 -17.39
C SER A 69 12.88 3.60 -15.95
N LYS A 70 13.31 4.81 -15.62
CA LYS A 70 13.64 5.15 -14.24
C LYS A 70 12.42 5.67 -13.54
N VAL A 71 12.15 5.12 -12.38
CA VAL A 71 10.96 5.42 -11.61
C VAL A 71 11.31 5.67 -10.16
N ARG A 72 10.39 6.34 -9.48
CA ARG A 72 10.49 6.59 -8.04
C ARG A 72 9.23 6.09 -7.37
N ARG A 73 9.41 5.25 -6.36
CA ARG A 73 8.29 4.82 -5.53
C ARG A 73 8.25 5.72 -4.30
N THR A 74 7.11 6.34 -4.09
CA THR A 74 6.92 7.29 -3.01
C THR A 74 7.13 6.66 -1.65
N GLY A 75 7.75 7.39 -0.74
CA GLY A 75 7.91 6.94 0.64
C GLY A 75 6.62 7.09 1.44
N VAL A 76 6.56 6.39 2.55
CA VAL A 76 5.44 6.46 3.49
C VAL A 76 6.01 6.66 4.89
N PRO A 77 5.54 7.65 5.65
CA PRO A 77 6.08 7.88 6.99
C PRO A 77 5.69 6.76 7.95
N ALA A 78 6.52 6.54 8.95
CA ALA A 78 6.20 5.64 10.03
C ALA A 78 5.03 6.22 10.83
N ARG A 79 4.24 5.33 11.43
CA ARG A 79 3.12 5.78 12.27
C ARG A 79 2.90 4.83 13.43
N SER A 80 2.24 5.32 14.46
CA SER A 80 1.85 4.52 15.60
C SER A 80 0.36 4.69 15.83
N VAL A 81 -0.29 3.60 16.17
CA VAL A 81 -1.73 3.57 16.40
C VAL A 81 -1.98 2.85 17.73
N LEU A 82 -2.89 3.40 18.51
CA LEU A 82 -3.34 2.77 19.76
C LEU A 82 -4.70 2.14 19.52
N ILE A 83 -4.83 0.86 19.85
CA ILE A 83 -6.03 0.08 19.55
C ILE A 83 -6.57 -0.53 20.82
N GLY A 84 -7.87 -0.36 21.05
CA GLY A 84 -8.54 -1.04 22.16
C GLY A 84 -8.69 -2.52 21.85
N PRO A 85 -8.49 -3.40 22.86
CA PRO A 85 -8.60 -4.84 22.62
C PRO A 85 -9.95 -5.28 22.05
N GLY A 86 -11.02 -4.58 22.40
CA GLY A 86 -12.35 -4.91 21.89
C GLY A 86 -12.55 -4.68 20.41
N SER A 87 -11.64 -3.92 19.77
CA SER A 87 -11.70 -3.67 18.33
C SER A 87 -10.98 -4.73 17.51
N ILE A 88 -10.26 -5.63 18.17
CA ILE A 88 -9.43 -6.61 17.48
C ILE A 88 -10.22 -7.86 17.19
N TYR A 89 -10.26 -8.25 15.93
CA TYR A 89 -10.83 -9.51 15.50
C TYR A 89 -9.83 -10.64 15.64
N ALA A 90 -8.61 -10.42 15.23
CA ALA A 90 -7.54 -11.42 15.34
C ALA A 90 -6.19 -10.74 15.43
N LEU A 91 -5.32 -11.28 16.28
CA LEU A 91 -3.93 -10.86 16.39
C LEU A 91 -3.08 -12.02 15.88
N ASN A 92 -2.40 -11.82 14.77
CA ASN A 92 -1.63 -12.86 14.11
C ASN A 92 -0.14 -12.56 14.24
N PRO A 93 0.55 -13.16 15.23
CA PRO A 93 2.00 -12.95 15.36
C PRO A 93 2.74 -13.45 14.12
N CYS A 94 3.78 -12.74 13.75
CA CYS A 94 4.57 -13.10 12.59
C CYS A 94 6.01 -12.63 12.78
N THR A 95 6.85 -12.95 11.80
CA THR A 95 8.22 -12.46 11.82
C THR A 95 8.27 -11.03 11.30
N GLU A 96 9.36 -10.34 11.63
CA GLU A 96 9.57 -8.99 11.10
C GLU A 96 9.56 -8.98 9.58
N GLU A 97 10.20 -9.98 8.98
CA GLU A 97 10.25 -10.08 7.52
C GLU A 97 8.85 -10.20 6.91
N THR A 98 8.01 -11.06 7.47
CA THR A 98 6.65 -11.23 7.01
C THR A 98 5.85 -9.94 7.18
N ALA A 99 6.00 -9.27 8.32
CA ALA A 99 5.31 -8.02 8.60
C ALA A 99 5.72 -6.95 7.59
N ARG A 100 7.02 -6.80 7.34
CA ARG A 100 7.51 -5.79 6.40
C ARG A 100 7.04 -6.05 4.98
N LYS A 101 7.00 -7.31 4.56
CA LYS A 101 6.46 -7.66 3.24
C LYS A 101 4.97 -7.33 3.14
N ALA A 102 4.22 -7.60 4.18
CA ALA A 102 2.79 -7.31 4.21
C ALA A 102 2.54 -5.80 4.18
N ILE A 103 3.34 -5.01 4.89
CA ILE A 103 3.23 -3.56 4.87
C ILE A 103 3.51 -3.05 3.45
N GLU A 104 4.57 -3.52 2.83
CA GLU A 104 4.97 -3.07 1.52
C GLU A 104 3.93 -3.40 0.46
N SER A 105 3.34 -4.59 0.50
CA SER A 105 2.34 -5.00 -0.46
C SER A 105 0.95 -4.44 -0.17
N GLY A 106 0.67 -4.08 1.08
CA GLY A 106 -0.63 -3.59 1.50
C GLY A 106 -0.86 -2.10 1.32
N ILE A 107 0.19 -1.34 1.07
CA ILE A 107 0.10 0.10 0.89
C ILE A 107 0.26 0.45 -0.58
N ASN A 108 -0.73 1.16 -1.10
CA ASN A 108 -0.65 1.62 -2.48
C ASN A 108 0.25 2.85 -2.55
N ARG A 109 1.46 2.65 -3.05
CA ARG A 109 2.43 3.72 -3.21
C ARG A 109 2.50 4.11 -4.68
N PRO A 110 2.32 5.38 -5.02
CA PRO A 110 2.44 5.81 -6.41
C PRO A 110 3.82 5.52 -6.98
N LEU A 111 3.85 5.08 -8.22
CA LEU A 111 5.09 4.90 -8.96
C LEU A 111 5.19 6.06 -9.95
N ILE A 112 6.20 6.90 -9.76
CA ILE A 112 6.36 8.13 -10.53
C ILE A 112 7.46 7.93 -11.58
N LEU A 113 7.16 8.29 -12.82
CA LEU A 113 8.14 8.21 -13.89
C LEU A 113 9.15 9.35 -13.79
N LEU A 114 10.44 9.01 -13.83
CA LEU A 114 11.51 9.98 -13.84
C LEU A 114 12.10 10.15 -15.25
N SER A 115 12.32 9.03 -15.95
CA SER A 115 12.83 9.09 -17.32
C SER A 115 12.54 7.80 -18.07
N VAL A 116 12.49 7.91 -19.39
CA VAL A 116 12.28 6.78 -20.28
C VAL A 116 13.59 6.47 -20.99
N PRO A 117 13.92 5.20 -21.27
CA PRO A 117 15.14 4.88 -21.99
C PRO A 117 15.19 5.59 -23.35
N GLU A 118 16.40 5.94 -23.75
CA GLU A 118 16.61 6.58 -25.04
C GLU A 118 16.06 5.74 -26.17
N GLY A 119 15.30 6.37 -27.06
CA GLY A 119 14.69 5.69 -28.19
C GLY A 119 13.36 4.99 -27.88
N LYS A 120 12.91 5.04 -26.63
CA LYS A 120 11.62 4.48 -26.24
C LYS A 120 10.67 5.57 -25.80
N GLN A 121 9.37 5.30 -25.90
CA GLN A 121 8.34 6.22 -25.51
C GLN A 121 7.33 5.49 -24.61
N LEU A 122 6.56 6.28 -23.89
CA LEU A 122 5.46 5.74 -23.11
C LEU A 122 4.44 5.11 -24.07
N LEU A 123 3.87 4.00 -23.66
CA LEU A 123 2.83 3.35 -24.44
C LEU A 123 1.57 4.20 -24.39
N ALA A 124 1.01 4.50 -25.56
CA ALA A 124 -0.15 5.36 -25.67
C ALA A 124 -1.43 4.56 -25.48
N VAL A 125 -1.63 4.08 -24.25
CA VAL A 125 -2.77 3.22 -23.94
C VAL A 125 -4.07 4.01 -23.99
N GLU A 126 -4.06 5.24 -23.56
CA GLU A 126 -5.27 6.04 -23.44
C GLU A 126 -5.91 6.34 -24.81
N ASP A 127 -5.14 6.42 -25.86
CA ASP A 127 -5.71 6.73 -27.18
C ASP A 127 -6.64 5.63 -27.66
N VAL A 128 -6.29 4.38 -27.41
CA VAL A 128 -7.10 3.22 -27.80
C VAL A 128 -8.27 3.04 -26.86
N ASP A 129 -8.01 3.10 -25.56
CA ASP A 129 -9.03 2.87 -24.55
C ASP A 129 -10.11 3.93 -24.58
N ASP A 130 -9.74 5.18 -24.75
CA ASP A 130 -10.70 6.28 -24.80
C ASP A 130 -11.63 6.14 -26.00
N ALA A 131 -11.08 5.77 -27.15
CA ALA A 131 -11.89 5.59 -28.37
C ALA A 131 -12.88 4.45 -28.21
N ASP A 132 -12.42 3.32 -27.72
CA ASP A 132 -13.29 2.15 -27.52
C ASP A 132 -14.38 2.44 -26.50
N PHE A 133 -14.02 3.09 -25.42
CA PHE A 133 -14.95 3.41 -24.36
C PHE A 133 -16.02 4.40 -24.83
N ALA A 134 -15.63 5.44 -25.56
CA ALA A 134 -16.54 6.43 -26.09
C ALA A 134 -17.54 5.82 -27.07
N ASP A 135 -17.07 4.95 -27.93
CA ASP A 135 -17.93 4.28 -28.89
C ASP A 135 -18.97 3.40 -28.19
N SER A 136 -18.57 2.67 -27.18
CA SER A 136 -19.48 1.82 -26.43
C SER A 136 -20.57 2.62 -25.74
N ASP A 137 -20.20 3.70 -25.09
CA ASP A 137 -21.14 4.54 -24.40
C ASP A 137 -22.12 5.19 -25.37
N HIS A 138 -21.61 5.63 -26.50
CA HIS A 138 -22.43 6.29 -27.50
C HIS A 138 -23.47 5.34 -28.07
N GLU A 139 -23.09 4.14 -28.39
CA GLU A 139 -24.01 3.13 -28.89
C GLU A 139 -25.10 2.80 -27.87
N SER A 140 -24.73 2.69 -26.62
CA SER A 140 -25.69 2.41 -25.57
C SER A 140 -26.76 3.49 -25.45
N LEU A 141 -26.35 4.73 -25.60
CA LEU A 141 -27.28 5.86 -25.50
C LEU A 141 -28.22 5.96 -26.70
N GLU A 142 -27.75 5.56 -27.87
CA GLU A 142 -28.57 5.61 -29.07
C GLU A 142 -29.67 4.55 -29.09
N ASP A 143 -29.45 3.43 -28.43
CA ASP A 143 -30.42 2.34 -28.39
C ASP A 143 -31.65 2.69 -27.57
N PHE A 144 -31.62 3.76 -26.84
CA PHE A 144 -32.74 4.26 -26.09
C PHE A 144 -33.40 5.43 -26.79
#